data_f7e82c0cc549b6e597738b4a55e3126f
#
_entry.id   f7e82c0cc549b6e597738b4a55e3126f
#
_cell.length_a   1.000
_cell.length_b   1.000
_cell.length_c   1.000
_cell.angle_alpha   90.00
_cell.angle_beta   90.00
_cell.angle_gamma   90.00
#
_symmetry.space_group_name_H-M   'P 1'
#
loop_
_entity.id
_entity.type
_entity.pdbx_description
1 polymer ?
#
loop_
_entity_poly.entity_id
_entity_poly.type
_entity_poly.pdbx_seq_one_letter_code
_entity_poly.pdbx_strand_id
1 'polypeptide(L)'
;MNKTILLFLLFLLVVFLPQGAIGQCKIINNSFKDGENITYDLYFNYGIVTAKAGTGSLKTNLVNYKGNSAFNIRMLLNTSGLAGSVYTVNDTLVSYMDMNLRPLLFTKNAFEGKDYSREVQSFSYVEDGIKVRTNRVFNGKKKFEETITTHECTYDYLSVLALIRNLDYTDMEPGDQKQIQFISGREIVNMAVNYNGLSKIKANDGQTYNTVQISMTIYDKAFKDKKEAISASLTDDANRIPIVIDTHLKIGTIRAVLKNVSGLRN
;
A
#
# COMPACT_ATOMS: atom_id res chain seq x y z
N MET A 1 51.57 -0.23 -28.95
CA MET A 1 50.13 -0.22 -28.71
C MET A 1 49.56 0.91 -29.54
N ASN A 2 48.81 0.60 -30.58
CA ASN A 2 48.34 1.58 -31.58
C ASN A 2 47.38 2.59 -30.98
N LYS A 3 47.63 3.91 -31.22
CA LYS A 3 46.78 5.03 -30.78
C LYS A 3 45.28 4.83 -31.13
N THR A 4 45.00 4.09 -32.20
CA THR A 4 43.64 3.75 -32.65
C THR A 4 42.93 2.78 -31.69
N ILE A 5 43.65 1.83 -31.08
CA ILE A 5 43.09 0.87 -30.10
C ILE A 5 42.79 1.57 -28.77
N LEU A 6 43.61 2.53 -28.37
CA LEU A 6 43.41 3.32 -27.16
C LEU A 6 42.17 4.24 -27.27
N LEU A 7 41.93 4.83 -28.46
CA LEU A 7 40.75 5.63 -28.74
C LEU A 7 39.46 4.78 -28.77
N PHE A 8 39.54 3.54 -29.26
CA PHE A 8 38.40 2.64 -29.30
C PHE A 8 38.02 2.11 -27.88
N LEU A 9 39.03 1.88 -27.03
CA LEU A 9 38.82 1.54 -25.61
C LEU A 9 38.27 2.71 -24.80
N LEU A 10 38.68 3.96 -25.10
CA LEU A 10 38.09 5.14 -24.44
C LEU A 10 36.63 5.39 -24.88
N PHE A 11 36.27 5.07 -26.13
CA PHE A 11 34.89 5.21 -26.61
C PHE A 11 33.95 4.15 -26.05
N LEU A 12 34.46 2.93 -25.72
CA LEU A 12 33.67 1.89 -25.08
C LEU A 12 33.37 2.17 -23.59
N LEU A 13 34.19 3.00 -22.93
CA LEU A 13 34.01 3.32 -21.49
C LEU A 13 32.93 4.38 -21.23
N VAL A 14 32.49 5.11 -22.26
CA VAL A 14 31.48 6.20 -22.14
C VAL A 14 30.05 5.71 -22.22
N VAL A 15 29.81 4.45 -22.60
CA VAL A 15 28.45 3.89 -22.84
C VAL A 15 27.79 3.27 -21.59
N PHE A 16 28.50 3.14 -20.47
CA PHE A 16 27.95 2.69 -19.19
C PHE A 16 27.78 3.81 -18.18
N LEU A 17 27.08 4.89 -18.58
CA LEU A 17 26.48 5.76 -17.57
C LEU A 17 25.22 5.04 -17.02
N PRO A 18 25.11 4.82 -15.70
CA PRO A 18 23.88 4.28 -15.13
C PRO A 18 22.77 5.28 -15.44
N GLN A 19 21.82 4.87 -16.29
CA GLN A 19 20.60 5.64 -16.50
C GLN A 19 19.89 5.71 -15.16
N GLY A 20 19.70 6.91 -14.64
CA GLY A 20 19.20 7.17 -13.29
C GLY A 20 17.96 6.36 -12.95
N ALA A 21 17.96 5.76 -11.77
CA ALA A 21 16.97 4.86 -11.22
C ALA A 21 15.52 5.42 -11.12
N ILE A 22 15.32 6.70 -11.42
CA ILE A 22 14.01 7.39 -11.32
C ILE A 22 12.98 6.85 -12.34
N GLY A 23 13.43 6.28 -13.47
CA GLY A 23 12.55 5.66 -14.47
C GLY A 23 11.88 4.36 -14.01
N GLN A 24 12.40 3.72 -12.97
CA GLN A 24 11.98 2.37 -12.52
C GLN A 24 10.70 2.36 -11.65
N CYS A 25 10.26 3.53 -11.12
CA CYS A 25 9.10 3.59 -10.22
C CYS A 25 7.76 3.82 -10.94
N LYS A 26 7.71 3.60 -12.24
CA LYS A 26 6.47 3.73 -13.01
C LYS A 26 5.64 2.45 -12.92
N ILE A 27 4.37 2.61 -12.55
CA ILE A 27 3.37 1.57 -12.57
C ILE A 27 2.27 2.01 -13.52
N ILE A 28 1.93 1.17 -14.48
CA ILE A 28 0.78 1.41 -15.36
C ILE A 28 -0.47 0.99 -14.58
N ASN A 29 -1.37 1.94 -14.36
CA ASN A 29 -2.63 1.63 -13.69
C ASN A 29 -3.60 0.95 -14.66
N ASN A 30 -3.90 -0.32 -14.40
CA ASN A 30 -4.89 -1.12 -15.13
C ASN A 30 -6.09 -1.52 -14.26
N SER A 31 -6.06 -1.26 -12.95
CA SER A 31 -6.96 -1.89 -11.98
C SER A 31 -8.07 -0.99 -11.46
N PHE A 32 -7.94 0.32 -11.49
CA PHE A 32 -8.94 1.23 -10.95
C PHE A 32 -9.06 2.52 -11.76
N LYS A 33 -10.15 3.26 -11.55
CA LYS A 33 -10.41 4.56 -12.18
C LYS A 33 -11.03 5.54 -11.21
N ASP A 34 -11.26 6.75 -11.69
CA ASP A 34 -12.05 7.78 -10.99
C ASP A 34 -13.44 7.27 -10.62
N GLY A 35 -13.87 7.55 -9.38
CA GLY A 35 -15.17 7.18 -8.85
C GLY A 35 -15.25 5.73 -8.29
N GLU A 36 -14.15 4.96 -8.26
CA GLU A 36 -14.17 3.65 -7.60
C GLU A 36 -14.46 3.82 -6.10
N ASN A 37 -15.40 3.01 -5.59
CA ASN A 37 -15.78 2.99 -4.19
C ASN A 37 -16.00 1.55 -3.73
N ILE A 38 -15.21 1.11 -2.74
CA ILE A 38 -15.24 -0.22 -2.16
C ILE A 38 -15.58 -0.07 -0.68
N THR A 39 -16.52 -0.85 -0.18
CA THR A 39 -16.90 -0.86 1.24
C THR A 39 -16.74 -2.23 1.85
N TYR A 40 -16.38 -2.27 3.12
CA TYR A 40 -16.07 -3.48 3.87
C TYR A 40 -16.84 -3.53 5.17
N ASP A 41 -17.24 -4.75 5.59
CA ASP A 41 -17.51 -5.05 6.97
C ASP A 41 -16.20 -5.47 7.65
N LEU A 42 -15.94 -4.93 8.84
CA LEU A 42 -14.75 -5.26 9.64
C LEU A 42 -15.13 -6.21 10.77
N TYR A 43 -14.33 -7.24 10.94
CA TYR A 43 -14.46 -8.22 11.99
C TYR A 43 -13.18 -8.29 12.83
N PHE A 44 -13.33 -8.50 14.13
CA PHE A 44 -12.23 -8.85 15.02
C PHE A 44 -12.33 -10.31 15.39
N ASN A 45 -11.27 -11.06 15.15
CA ASN A 45 -11.16 -12.47 15.45
C ASN A 45 -10.15 -12.67 16.58
N TYR A 46 -10.57 -13.34 17.65
CA TYR A 46 -9.71 -13.72 18.77
C TYR A 46 -10.07 -15.13 19.25
N GLY A 47 -9.16 -16.08 19.07
CA GLY A 47 -9.44 -17.50 19.31
C GLY A 47 -10.64 -17.96 18.47
N ILE A 48 -11.68 -18.46 19.13
CA ILE A 48 -12.92 -18.92 18.48
C ILE A 48 -13.98 -17.82 18.34
N VAL A 49 -13.72 -16.61 18.87
CA VAL A 49 -14.67 -15.50 18.85
C VAL A 49 -14.45 -14.67 17.60
N THR A 50 -15.51 -14.49 16.81
CA THR A 50 -15.58 -13.53 15.68
C THR A 50 -16.68 -12.53 15.98
N ALA A 51 -16.36 -11.26 16.02
CA ALA A 51 -17.32 -10.18 16.25
C ALA A 51 -17.21 -9.11 15.15
N LYS A 52 -18.35 -8.63 14.66
CA LYS A 52 -18.38 -7.48 13.78
C LYS A 52 -17.87 -6.26 14.56
N ALA A 53 -16.78 -5.64 14.07
CA ALA A 53 -16.10 -4.56 14.75
C ALA A 53 -16.43 -3.18 14.16
N GLY A 54 -16.85 -3.13 12.89
CA GLY A 54 -17.10 -1.84 12.26
C GLY A 54 -17.24 -1.91 10.74
N THR A 55 -16.86 -0.83 10.09
CA THR A 55 -16.89 -0.69 8.63
C THR A 55 -15.60 -0.03 8.13
N GLY A 56 -15.22 -0.38 6.90
CA GLY A 56 -14.15 0.26 6.16
C GLY A 56 -14.65 0.74 4.80
N SER A 57 -13.98 1.75 4.23
CA SER A 57 -14.19 2.12 2.84
C SER A 57 -12.91 2.57 2.18
N LEU A 58 -12.81 2.32 0.88
CA LEU A 58 -11.73 2.77 0.02
C LEU A 58 -12.36 3.50 -1.18
N LYS A 59 -12.02 4.78 -1.36
CA LYS A 59 -12.49 5.60 -2.48
C LYS A 59 -11.31 6.08 -3.29
N THR A 60 -11.42 5.97 -4.62
CA THR A 60 -10.43 6.47 -5.58
C THR A 60 -11.05 7.58 -6.41
N ASN A 61 -10.40 8.73 -6.46
CA ASN A 61 -10.81 9.86 -7.29
C ASN A 61 -9.63 10.38 -8.12
N LEU A 62 -9.91 10.90 -9.31
CA LEU A 62 -8.96 11.67 -10.08
C LEU A 62 -9.12 13.15 -9.72
N VAL A 63 -8.05 13.80 -9.29
CA VAL A 63 -8.06 15.17 -8.79
C VAL A 63 -6.94 16.00 -9.40
N ASN A 64 -7.07 17.33 -9.33
CA ASN A 64 -5.94 18.22 -9.59
C ASN A 64 -5.11 18.38 -8.31
N TYR A 65 -3.87 17.95 -8.33
CA TYR A 65 -2.92 18.14 -7.23
C TYR A 65 -1.76 19.01 -7.70
N LYS A 66 -1.70 20.25 -7.19
CA LYS A 66 -0.67 21.24 -7.54
C LYS A 66 -0.51 21.48 -9.06
N GLY A 67 -1.62 21.54 -9.79
CA GLY A 67 -1.64 21.80 -11.23
C GLY A 67 -1.55 20.55 -12.12
N ASN A 68 -1.37 19.35 -11.54
CA ASN A 68 -1.26 18.10 -12.29
C ASN A 68 -2.38 17.13 -11.92
N SER A 69 -2.77 16.26 -12.86
CA SER A 69 -3.68 15.15 -12.58
C SER A 69 -3.04 14.16 -11.63
N ALA A 70 -3.78 13.74 -10.60
CA ALA A 70 -3.32 12.78 -9.62
C ALA A 70 -4.48 11.88 -9.17
N PHE A 71 -4.18 10.62 -8.84
CA PHE A 71 -5.10 9.76 -8.10
C PHE A 71 -5.08 10.12 -6.62
N ASN A 72 -6.28 10.27 -6.03
CA ASN A 72 -6.48 10.39 -4.60
C ASN A 72 -7.19 9.14 -4.10
N ILE A 73 -6.48 8.33 -3.31
CA ILE A 73 -7.07 7.19 -2.62
C ILE A 73 -7.31 7.59 -1.16
N ARG A 74 -8.55 7.42 -0.70
CA ARG A 74 -8.96 7.65 0.68
C ARG A 74 -9.49 6.38 1.30
N MET A 75 -8.93 5.99 2.44
CA MET A 75 -9.40 4.89 3.28
C MET A 75 -10.00 5.46 4.58
N LEU A 76 -11.19 4.98 4.93
CA LEU A 76 -11.83 5.26 6.22
C LEU A 76 -12.02 3.94 6.96
N LEU A 77 -11.70 3.93 8.26
CA LEU A 77 -11.89 2.79 9.15
C LEU A 77 -12.62 3.28 10.40
N ASN A 78 -13.78 2.67 10.69
CA ASN A 78 -14.59 3.07 11.85
C ASN A 78 -15.06 1.84 12.61
N THR A 79 -14.85 1.81 13.92
CA THR A 79 -15.51 0.84 14.79
C THR A 79 -16.95 1.27 15.08
N SER A 80 -17.83 0.31 15.32
CA SER A 80 -19.25 0.54 15.61
C SER A 80 -19.82 -0.54 16.52
N GLY A 81 -21.04 -0.31 17.03
CA GLY A 81 -21.73 -1.25 17.93
C GLY A 81 -20.95 -1.49 19.22
N LEU A 82 -21.00 -2.73 19.73
CA LEU A 82 -20.32 -3.11 20.98
C LEU A 82 -18.80 -2.92 20.91
N ALA A 83 -18.17 -3.19 19.76
CA ALA A 83 -16.74 -2.99 19.59
C ALA A 83 -16.36 -1.50 19.74
N GLY A 84 -17.14 -0.59 19.16
CA GLY A 84 -16.95 0.85 19.28
C GLY A 84 -17.14 1.38 20.70
N SER A 85 -18.01 0.72 21.50
CA SER A 85 -18.19 1.07 22.91
C SER A 85 -16.99 0.65 23.79
N VAL A 86 -16.27 -0.40 23.39
CA VAL A 86 -15.07 -0.90 24.09
C VAL A 86 -13.82 -0.13 23.64
N TYR A 87 -13.66 0.04 22.31
CA TYR A 87 -12.51 0.73 21.74
C TYR A 87 -12.89 1.44 20.45
N THR A 88 -12.84 2.76 20.49
CA THR A 88 -13.17 3.60 19.32
C THR A 88 -11.98 3.65 18.38
N VAL A 89 -12.21 3.34 17.10
CA VAL A 89 -11.30 3.63 15.98
C VAL A 89 -12.04 4.50 14.98
N ASN A 90 -11.45 5.61 14.59
CA ASN A 90 -11.92 6.48 13.52
C ASN A 90 -10.71 7.02 12.76
N ASP A 91 -10.27 6.24 11.79
CA ASP A 91 -9.05 6.51 11.05
C ASP A 91 -9.37 6.97 9.64
N THR A 92 -8.65 7.98 9.19
CA THR A 92 -8.65 8.45 7.81
C THR A 92 -7.23 8.43 7.26
N LEU A 93 -7.01 7.62 6.23
CA LEU A 93 -5.77 7.60 5.46
C LEU A 93 -6.05 8.17 4.06
N VAL A 94 -5.14 9.00 3.56
CA VAL A 94 -5.25 9.60 2.22
C VAL A 94 -3.89 9.56 1.54
N SER A 95 -3.84 9.04 0.33
CA SER A 95 -2.65 9.11 -0.54
C SER A 95 -2.99 9.85 -1.84
N TYR A 96 -2.10 10.74 -2.25
CA TYR A 96 -2.07 11.34 -3.58
C TYR A 96 -0.92 10.70 -4.36
N MET A 97 -1.22 10.22 -5.55
CA MET A 97 -0.24 9.59 -6.45
C MET A 97 -0.31 10.25 -7.82
N ASP A 98 0.82 10.38 -8.50
CA ASP A 98 0.82 10.81 -9.90
C ASP A 98 0.18 9.73 -10.82
N MET A 99 0.12 10.04 -12.12
CA MET A 99 -0.48 9.12 -13.11
C MET A 99 0.35 7.84 -13.33
N ASN A 100 1.58 7.76 -12.80
CA ASN A 100 2.42 6.55 -12.77
C ASN A 100 2.36 5.85 -11.39
N LEU A 101 1.38 6.17 -10.56
CA LEU A 101 1.15 5.66 -9.20
C LEU A 101 2.32 5.89 -8.22
N ARG A 102 3.18 6.89 -8.50
CA ARG A 102 4.23 7.30 -7.56
C ARG A 102 3.60 8.17 -6.48
N PRO A 103 3.82 7.89 -5.18
CA PRO A 103 3.24 8.68 -4.09
C PRO A 103 3.76 10.14 -4.12
N LEU A 104 2.90 11.09 -3.87
CA LEU A 104 3.19 12.52 -3.77
C LEU A 104 3.00 13.04 -2.35
N LEU A 105 1.92 12.62 -1.71
CA LEU A 105 1.57 13.00 -0.35
C LEU A 105 0.74 11.89 0.29
N PHE A 106 1.14 11.48 1.48
CA PHE A 106 0.33 10.61 2.35
C PHE A 106 0.00 11.32 3.65
N THR A 107 -1.22 11.12 4.12
CA THR A 107 -1.66 11.57 5.45
C THR A 107 -2.42 10.46 6.15
N LYS A 108 -2.14 10.26 7.43
CA LYS A 108 -2.93 9.43 8.34
C LYS A 108 -3.41 10.32 9.48
N ASN A 109 -4.73 10.36 9.73
CA ASN A 109 -5.34 10.89 10.93
C ASN A 109 -6.02 9.73 11.63
N ALA A 110 -5.56 9.38 12.83
CA ALA A 110 -6.04 8.23 13.56
C ALA A 110 -6.55 8.65 14.95
N PHE A 111 -7.80 8.28 15.23
CA PHE A 111 -8.40 8.36 16.56
C PHE A 111 -8.56 6.93 17.08
N GLU A 112 -7.71 6.54 18.03
CA GLU A 112 -7.66 5.21 18.59
C GLU A 112 -7.86 5.28 20.12
N GLY A 113 -9.05 4.88 20.59
CA GLY A 113 -9.45 5.05 21.99
C GLY A 113 -9.58 6.54 22.37
N LYS A 114 -8.66 7.05 23.15
CA LYS A 114 -8.59 8.46 23.57
C LYS A 114 -7.44 9.23 22.87
N ASP A 115 -6.68 8.53 22.08
CA ASP A 115 -5.47 9.08 21.47
C ASP A 115 -5.75 9.55 20.04
N TYR A 116 -5.12 10.66 19.68
CA TYR A 116 -5.11 11.18 18.32
C TYR A 116 -3.69 11.23 17.79
N SER A 117 -3.47 10.67 16.61
CA SER A 117 -2.23 10.81 15.88
C SER A 117 -2.44 11.32 14.47
N ARG A 118 -1.54 12.21 14.04
CA ARG A 118 -1.47 12.67 12.65
C ARG A 118 -0.08 12.40 12.11
N GLU A 119 -0.02 11.72 10.97
CA GLU A 119 1.21 11.50 10.23
C GLU A 119 1.08 12.09 8.82
N VAL A 120 2.16 12.70 8.33
CA VAL A 120 2.26 13.27 6.99
C VAL A 120 3.58 12.83 6.38
N GLN A 121 3.53 12.33 5.14
CA GLN A 121 4.70 11.99 4.33
C GLN A 121 4.60 12.71 2.99
N SER A 122 5.60 13.52 2.65
CA SER A 122 5.66 14.25 1.37
C SER A 122 6.82 13.72 0.55
N PHE A 123 6.54 13.26 -0.66
CA PHE A 123 7.51 12.66 -1.56
C PHE A 123 7.98 13.67 -2.60
N SER A 124 9.29 13.72 -2.84
CA SER A 124 9.92 14.55 -3.83
C SER A 124 10.92 13.71 -4.64
N TYR A 125 10.71 13.68 -5.95
CA TYR A 125 11.56 12.95 -6.89
C TYR A 125 12.61 13.90 -7.42
N VAL A 126 13.86 13.64 -7.08
CA VAL A 126 15.02 14.45 -7.46
C VAL A 126 15.96 13.62 -8.32
N GLU A 127 16.92 14.25 -8.98
CA GLU A 127 17.87 13.57 -9.87
C GLU A 127 18.59 12.42 -9.17
N ASP A 128 18.92 12.58 -7.89
CA ASP A 128 19.66 11.61 -7.08
C ASP A 128 18.76 10.81 -6.11
N GLY A 129 17.50 10.51 -6.51
CA GLY A 129 16.65 9.61 -5.75
C GLY A 129 15.32 10.21 -5.29
N ILE A 130 14.80 9.69 -4.21
CA ILE A 130 13.52 10.06 -3.61
C ILE A 130 13.76 10.61 -2.21
N LYS A 131 13.31 11.85 -1.96
CA LYS A 131 13.31 12.46 -0.63
C LYS A 131 11.92 12.41 -0.06
N VAL A 132 11.76 11.84 1.13
CA VAL A 132 10.50 11.76 1.85
C VAL A 132 10.61 12.55 3.15
N ARG A 133 9.91 13.69 3.21
CA ARG A 133 9.76 14.41 4.48
C ARG A 133 8.61 13.80 5.25
N THR A 134 8.91 13.26 6.43
CA THR A 134 7.93 12.63 7.31
C THR A 134 7.78 13.40 8.62
N ASN A 135 6.55 13.50 9.11
CA ASN A 135 6.22 14.20 10.35
C ASN A 135 5.10 13.44 11.08
N ARG A 136 5.22 13.31 12.40
CA ARG A 136 4.16 12.76 13.26
C ARG A 136 3.91 13.65 14.47
N VAL A 137 2.62 13.93 14.69
CA VAL A 137 2.09 14.55 15.91
C VAL A 137 1.23 13.52 16.64
N PHE A 138 1.34 13.43 17.96
CA PHE A 138 0.55 12.56 18.81
C PHE A 138 0.02 13.36 19.99
N ASN A 139 -1.29 13.42 20.15
CA ASN A 139 -1.98 14.22 21.18
C ASN A 139 -1.46 15.67 21.27
N GLY A 140 -1.35 16.32 20.10
CA GLY A 140 -0.86 17.69 19.97
C GLY A 140 0.66 17.87 20.14
N LYS A 141 1.41 16.81 20.49
CA LYS A 141 2.87 16.88 20.67
C LYS A 141 3.59 16.29 19.45
N LYS A 142 4.53 17.06 18.91
CA LYS A 142 5.43 16.58 17.83
C LYS A 142 6.26 15.41 18.34
N LYS A 143 6.22 14.28 17.61
CA LYS A 143 7.02 13.09 17.91
C LYS A 143 8.32 13.08 17.12
N PHE A 144 8.23 13.40 15.83
CA PHE A 144 9.38 13.54 14.95
C PHE A 144 9.02 14.40 13.73
N GLU A 145 10.04 14.91 13.07
CA GLU A 145 10.03 15.49 11.73
C GLU A 145 11.40 15.25 11.13
N GLU A 146 11.46 14.49 10.05
CA GLU A 146 12.70 14.02 9.46
C GLU A 146 12.59 13.98 7.93
N THR A 147 13.73 13.95 7.26
CA THR A 147 13.80 13.70 5.82
C THR A 147 14.60 12.43 5.58
N ILE A 148 13.98 11.48 4.92
CA ILE A 148 14.56 10.21 4.51
C ILE A 148 14.94 10.34 3.04
N THR A 149 16.12 9.82 2.65
CA THR A 149 16.54 9.74 1.25
C THR A 149 16.74 8.28 0.88
N THR A 150 16.21 7.88 -0.29
CA THR A 150 16.37 6.53 -0.84
C THR A 150 16.57 6.60 -2.35
N HIS A 151 17.27 5.62 -2.92
CA HIS A 151 17.45 5.45 -4.37
C HIS A 151 16.50 4.38 -4.93
N GLU A 152 15.75 3.70 -4.07
CA GLU A 152 14.80 2.67 -4.46
C GLU A 152 13.36 3.20 -4.43
N CYS A 153 12.50 2.58 -5.25
CA CYS A 153 11.08 2.90 -5.24
C CYS A 153 10.48 2.64 -3.87
N THR A 154 9.96 3.67 -3.26
CA THR A 154 9.36 3.59 -1.94
C THR A 154 7.95 4.17 -1.94
N TYR A 155 7.08 3.60 -1.14
CA TYR A 155 5.64 3.82 -1.14
C TYR A 155 5.14 4.25 0.24
N ASP A 156 3.91 4.78 0.29
CA ASP A 156 3.10 4.87 1.51
C ASP A 156 2.14 3.67 1.60
N TYR A 157 1.39 3.55 2.69
CA TYR A 157 0.49 2.42 2.95
C TYR A 157 -0.59 2.22 1.86
N LEU A 158 -1.12 3.30 1.25
CA LEU A 158 -2.17 3.19 0.25
C LEU A 158 -1.59 3.05 -1.16
N SER A 159 -0.45 3.64 -1.44
CA SER A 159 0.25 3.42 -2.71
C SER A 159 0.83 2.01 -2.83
N VAL A 160 1.17 1.35 -1.72
CA VAL A 160 1.44 -0.10 -1.69
C VAL A 160 0.22 -0.89 -2.16
N LEU A 161 -0.99 -0.56 -1.70
CA LEU A 161 -2.21 -1.22 -2.15
C LEU A 161 -2.45 -1.01 -3.65
N ALA A 162 -2.23 0.21 -4.15
CA ALA A 162 -2.32 0.51 -5.58
C ALA A 162 -1.28 -0.29 -6.40
N LEU A 163 -0.05 -0.41 -5.92
CA LEU A 163 0.99 -1.25 -6.53
C LEU A 163 0.54 -2.71 -6.60
N ILE A 164 0.12 -3.29 -5.48
CA ILE A 164 -0.27 -4.71 -5.36
C ILE A 164 -1.42 -5.04 -6.34
N ARG A 165 -2.40 -4.16 -6.51
CA ARG A 165 -3.49 -4.34 -7.46
C ARG A 165 -3.03 -4.31 -8.92
N ASN A 166 -1.87 -3.73 -9.21
CA ASN A 166 -1.29 -3.60 -10.55
C ASN A 166 -0.08 -4.52 -10.78
N LEU A 167 0.24 -5.43 -9.85
CA LEU A 167 1.23 -6.46 -10.07
C LEU A 167 0.70 -7.50 -11.09
N ASP A 168 1.59 -7.98 -11.93
CA ASP A 168 1.30 -9.12 -12.80
C ASP A 168 1.50 -10.41 -12.01
N TYR A 169 0.44 -11.19 -11.90
CA TYR A 169 0.42 -12.49 -11.23
C TYR A 169 0.33 -13.67 -12.22
N THR A 170 0.31 -13.40 -13.53
CA THR A 170 -0.01 -14.40 -14.56
C THR A 170 1.01 -15.54 -14.60
N ASP A 171 2.29 -15.20 -14.50
CA ASP A 171 3.40 -16.15 -14.56
C ASP A 171 3.99 -16.50 -13.19
N MET A 172 3.30 -16.13 -12.09
CA MET A 172 3.79 -16.43 -10.74
C MET A 172 3.36 -17.81 -10.29
N GLU A 173 4.28 -18.53 -9.64
CA GLU A 173 4.01 -19.77 -8.96
C GLU A 173 3.87 -19.57 -7.44
N PRO A 174 3.07 -20.39 -6.73
CA PRO A 174 2.97 -20.30 -5.27
C PRO A 174 4.35 -20.34 -4.60
N GLY A 175 4.66 -19.29 -3.83
CA GLY A 175 5.97 -19.07 -3.21
C GLY A 175 6.81 -17.97 -3.86
N ASP A 176 6.46 -17.52 -5.05
CA ASP A 176 7.12 -16.38 -5.68
C ASP A 176 6.88 -15.10 -4.90
N GLN A 177 7.88 -14.21 -4.92
CA GLN A 177 7.90 -13.00 -4.11
C GLN A 177 8.26 -11.76 -4.93
N LYS A 178 7.60 -10.65 -4.59
CA LYS A 178 7.98 -9.31 -5.05
C LYS A 178 8.43 -8.47 -3.87
N GLN A 179 9.70 -8.03 -3.88
CA GLN A 179 10.23 -7.13 -2.85
C GLN A 179 9.81 -5.70 -3.13
N ILE A 180 9.36 -4.99 -2.11
CA ILE A 180 8.99 -3.57 -2.15
C ILE A 180 9.44 -2.87 -0.88
N GLN A 181 9.55 -1.54 -0.94
CA GLN A 181 9.83 -0.69 0.22
C GLN A 181 8.67 0.26 0.47
N PHE A 182 8.41 0.55 1.73
CA PHE A 182 7.46 1.60 2.12
C PHE A 182 7.97 2.38 3.34
N ILE A 183 7.43 3.57 3.54
CA ILE A 183 7.74 4.40 4.71
C ILE A 183 6.79 4.07 5.84
N SER A 184 7.34 3.65 6.98
CA SER A 184 6.63 3.46 8.24
C SER A 184 7.18 4.45 9.27
N GLY A 185 6.39 5.48 9.56
CA GLY A 185 6.84 6.56 10.43
C GLY A 185 8.08 7.27 9.89
N ARG A 186 9.24 7.00 10.45
CA ARG A 186 10.54 7.59 10.05
C ARG A 186 11.54 6.56 9.50
N GLU A 187 11.08 5.37 9.17
CA GLU A 187 11.93 4.27 8.72
C GLU A 187 11.51 3.80 7.34
N ILE A 188 12.48 3.37 6.53
CA ILE A 188 12.23 2.60 5.33
C ILE A 188 12.07 1.15 5.78
N VAL A 189 10.95 0.54 5.42
CA VAL A 189 10.64 -0.85 5.76
C VAL A 189 10.57 -1.68 4.49
N ASN A 190 11.31 -2.77 4.47
CA ASN A 190 11.24 -3.78 3.41
C ASN A 190 10.05 -4.69 3.65
N MET A 191 9.38 -5.06 2.57
CA MET A 191 8.25 -5.98 2.58
C MET A 191 8.33 -6.91 1.37
N ALA A 192 8.03 -8.20 1.58
CA ALA A 192 7.78 -9.13 0.50
C ALA A 192 6.29 -9.33 0.31
N VAL A 193 5.80 -9.19 -0.93
CA VAL A 193 4.49 -9.66 -1.35
C VAL A 193 4.68 -11.07 -1.89
N ASN A 194 4.13 -12.06 -1.20
CA ASN A 194 4.22 -13.47 -1.55
C ASN A 194 2.95 -13.86 -2.33
N TYR A 195 3.10 -14.55 -3.45
CA TYR A 195 1.99 -15.15 -4.18
C TYR A 195 1.71 -16.55 -3.62
N ASN A 196 0.45 -16.80 -3.23
CA ASN A 196 0.04 -18.04 -2.56
C ASN A 196 -0.92 -18.90 -3.44
N GLY A 197 -1.09 -18.53 -4.72
CA GLY A 197 -1.93 -19.25 -5.67
C GLY A 197 -3.34 -18.69 -5.81
N LEU A 198 -4.24 -19.50 -6.33
CA LEU A 198 -5.62 -19.15 -6.62
C LEU A 198 -6.59 -19.79 -5.62
N SER A 199 -7.72 -19.14 -5.36
CA SER A 199 -8.78 -19.67 -4.49
C SER A 199 -10.16 -19.09 -4.89
N LYS A 200 -11.21 -19.59 -4.23
CA LYS A 200 -12.56 -19.01 -4.33
C LYS A 200 -13.00 -18.50 -2.96
N ILE A 201 -13.40 -17.23 -2.92
CA ILE A 201 -13.80 -16.56 -1.67
C ILE A 201 -15.22 -16.03 -1.80
N LYS A 202 -16.06 -16.35 -0.80
CA LYS A 202 -17.39 -15.74 -0.66
C LYS A 202 -17.28 -14.44 0.12
N ALA A 203 -17.83 -13.35 -0.41
CA ALA A 203 -17.88 -12.05 0.23
C ALA A 203 -19.24 -11.77 0.91
N ASN A 204 -19.36 -10.63 1.60
CA ASN A 204 -20.58 -10.22 2.29
C ASN A 204 -21.66 -9.62 1.37
N ASP A 205 -21.33 -9.35 0.11
CA ASP A 205 -22.31 -9.04 -0.93
C ASP A 205 -23.08 -10.28 -1.43
N GLY A 206 -22.73 -11.47 -0.91
CA GLY A 206 -23.34 -12.75 -1.24
C GLY A 206 -22.68 -13.46 -2.43
N GLN A 207 -21.75 -12.83 -3.14
CA GLN A 207 -21.10 -13.41 -4.31
C GLN A 207 -19.86 -14.21 -3.94
N THR A 208 -19.49 -15.15 -4.83
CA THR A 208 -18.25 -15.91 -4.75
C THR A 208 -17.32 -15.47 -5.89
N TYR A 209 -16.10 -15.08 -5.54
CA TYR A 209 -15.10 -14.57 -6.45
C TYR A 209 -13.96 -15.57 -6.64
N ASN A 210 -13.48 -15.72 -7.89
CA ASN A 210 -12.17 -16.29 -8.12
C ASN A 210 -11.14 -15.26 -7.65
N THR A 211 -10.12 -15.69 -6.94
CA THR A 211 -9.19 -14.77 -6.29
C THR A 211 -7.74 -15.24 -6.40
N VAL A 212 -6.85 -14.27 -6.55
CA VAL A 212 -5.42 -14.38 -6.29
C VAL A 212 -5.20 -14.23 -4.78
N GLN A 213 -4.48 -15.18 -4.19
CA GLN A 213 -4.12 -15.17 -2.78
C GLN A 213 -2.71 -14.62 -2.62
N ILE A 214 -2.56 -13.62 -1.77
CA ILE A 214 -1.25 -13.04 -1.43
C ILE A 214 -1.09 -12.92 0.07
N SER A 215 0.17 -12.93 0.52
CA SER A 215 0.53 -12.53 1.88
C SER A 215 1.69 -11.53 1.86
N MET A 216 1.80 -10.73 2.92
CA MET A 216 2.84 -9.71 3.05
C MET A 216 3.69 -10.01 4.27
N THR A 217 4.97 -10.26 4.04
CA THR A 217 5.98 -10.37 5.09
C THR A 217 6.63 -9.00 5.27
N ILE A 218 6.45 -8.40 6.45
CA ILE A 218 6.99 -7.07 6.78
C ILE A 218 8.25 -7.26 7.62
N TYR A 219 9.39 -6.77 7.13
CA TYR A 219 10.71 -6.88 7.80
C TYR A 219 10.95 -5.70 8.75
N ASP A 220 10.02 -5.50 9.70
CA ASP A 220 10.11 -4.49 10.76
C ASP A 220 10.23 -5.17 12.12
N LYS A 221 10.91 -4.49 13.08
CA LYS A 221 11.04 -4.96 14.46
C LYS A 221 9.69 -5.15 15.17
N ALA A 222 8.68 -4.35 14.79
CA ALA A 222 7.32 -4.46 15.32
C ALA A 222 6.60 -5.75 14.87
N PHE A 223 7.03 -6.36 13.75
CA PHE A 223 6.44 -7.56 13.15
C PHE A 223 7.38 -8.77 13.18
N LYS A 224 8.50 -8.72 13.91
CA LYS A 224 9.58 -9.74 13.90
C LYS A 224 9.12 -11.19 14.04
N ASP A 225 7.98 -11.41 14.67
CA ASP A 225 7.45 -12.76 14.95
C ASP A 225 6.34 -13.20 13.97
N LYS A 226 6.05 -12.41 12.92
CA LYS A 226 4.95 -12.68 11.98
C LYS A 226 5.44 -12.71 10.54
N LYS A 227 5.63 -13.93 10.02
CA LYS A 227 6.01 -14.16 8.61
C LYS A 227 4.93 -13.64 7.63
N GLU A 228 3.67 -13.51 8.06
CA GLU A 228 2.55 -13.02 7.27
C GLU A 228 1.76 -12.00 8.09
N ALA A 229 2.24 -10.75 8.09
CA ALA A 229 1.60 -9.67 8.84
C ALA A 229 0.21 -9.31 8.27
N ILE A 230 0.07 -9.42 6.95
CA ILE A 230 -1.18 -9.16 6.22
C ILE A 230 -1.35 -10.24 5.17
N SER A 231 -2.57 -10.77 5.00
CA SER A 231 -2.95 -11.56 3.84
C SER A 231 -4.14 -10.93 3.12
N ALA A 232 -4.21 -11.12 1.80
CA ALA A 232 -5.30 -10.59 1.00
C ALA A 232 -5.70 -11.56 -0.11
N SER A 233 -7.01 -11.55 -0.41
CA SER A 233 -7.60 -12.22 -1.56
C SER A 233 -8.07 -11.16 -2.52
N LEU A 234 -7.44 -11.04 -3.69
CA LEU A 234 -7.80 -10.08 -4.74
C LEU A 234 -8.61 -10.79 -5.81
N THR A 235 -9.57 -10.13 -6.46
CA THR A 235 -10.25 -10.73 -7.63
C THR A 235 -9.24 -11.16 -8.68
N ASP A 236 -9.46 -12.33 -9.29
CA ASP A 236 -8.65 -12.81 -10.41
C ASP A 236 -9.18 -12.26 -11.73
N ASP A 237 -9.18 -10.93 -11.82
CA ASP A 237 -9.55 -10.14 -12.99
C ASP A 237 -8.68 -8.87 -13.06
N ALA A 238 -8.89 -8.03 -14.08
CA ALA A 238 -8.10 -6.81 -14.26
C ALA A 238 -8.32 -5.76 -13.16
N ASN A 239 -9.43 -5.80 -12.40
CA ASN A 239 -9.68 -4.84 -11.32
C ASN A 239 -8.89 -5.17 -10.04
N ARG A 240 -8.55 -6.46 -9.80
CA ARG A 240 -7.80 -6.89 -8.61
C ARG A 240 -8.39 -6.32 -7.31
N ILE A 241 -9.72 -6.43 -7.15
CA ILE A 241 -10.41 -5.88 -5.98
C ILE A 241 -10.07 -6.71 -4.75
N PRO A 242 -9.65 -6.11 -3.63
CA PRO A 242 -9.47 -6.83 -2.38
C PRO A 242 -10.83 -7.32 -1.85
N ILE A 243 -11.06 -8.63 -1.85
CA ILE A 243 -12.29 -9.26 -1.37
C ILE A 243 -12.22 -9.52 0.14
N VAL A 244 -11.09 -10.02 0.60
CA VAL A 244 -10.79 -10.21 2.03
C VAL A 244 -9.39 -9.69 2.29
N ILE A 245 -9.23 -8.97 3.40
CA ILE A 245 -7.92 -8.56 3.93
C ILE A 245 -7.88 -8.96 5.39
N ASP A 246 -6.89 -9.76 5.76
CA ASP A 246 -6.61 -10.12 7.15
C ASP A 246 -5.34 -9.42 7.61
N THR A 247 -5.42 -8.67 8.71
CA THR A 247 -4.27 -8.04 9.37
C THR A 247 -4.06 -8.72 10.71
N HIS A 248 -2.93 -9.40 10.85
CA HIS A 248 -2.56 -10.10 12.07
C HIS A 248 -1.94 -9.14 13.08
N LEU A 249 -2.63 -8.92 14.19
CA LEU A 249 -2.16 -8.10 15.31
C LEU A 249 -1.39 -8.96 16.33
N LYS A 250 -0.77 -8.32 17.31
CA LYS A 250 -0.20 -9.04 18.48
C LYS A 250 -1.27 -9.88 19.19
N ILE A 251 -2.49 -9.38 19.23
CA ILE A 251 -3.66 -10.05 19.80
C ILE A 251 -4.76 -10.06 18.74
N GLY A 252 -5.09 -11.24 18.21
CA GLY A 252 -6.16 -11.44 17.24
C GLY A 252 -5.86 -10.98 15.82
N THR A 253 -6.89 -10.92 15.01
CA THR A 253 -6.83 -10.53 13.58
C THR A 253 -7.98 -9.59 13.26
N ILE A 254 -7.71 -8.51 12.56
CA ILE A 254 -8.74 -7.70 11.91
C ILE A 254 -8.95 -8.26 10.51
N ARG A 255 -10.18 -8.67 10.23
CA ARG A 255 -10.61 -9.14 8.91
C ARG A 255 -11.56 -8.13 8.28
N ALA A 256 -11.18 -7.58 7.12
CA ALA A 256 -12.07 -6.81 6.26
C ALA A 256 -12.64 -7.72 5.18
N VAL A 257 -13.97 -7.75 5.03
CA VAL A 257 -14.68 -8.54 4.01
C VAL A 257 -15.48 -7.60 3.13
N LEU A 258 -15.34 -7.73 1.81
CA LEU A 258 -16.07 -6.92 0.83
C LEU A 258 -17.58 -6.97 1.11
N LYS A 259 -18.20 -5.79 1.17
CA LYS A 259 -19.62 -5.59 1.34
C LYS A 259 -20.29 -5.05 0.09
N ASN A 260 -19.64 -4.11 -0.59
CA ASN A 260 -20.14 -3.55 -1.83
C ASN A 260 -19.01 -2.88 -2.61
N VAL A 261 -19.12 -2.90 -3.94
CA VAL A 261 -18.18 -2.23 -4.85
C VAL A 261 -18.94 -1.54 -5.98
N SER A 262 -18.45 -0.38 -6.43
CA SER A 262 -18.99 0.37 -7.54
C SER A 262 -17.89 1.19 -8.24
N GLY A 263 -18.15 1.66 -9.45
CA GLY A 263 -17.22 2.49 -10.22
C GLY A 263 -15.99 1.72 -10.72
N LEU A 264 -16.15 0.44 -11.03
CA LEU A 264 -15.06 -0.40 -11.55
C LEU A 264 -14.55 0.09 -12.89
N ARG A 265 -13.25 -0.15 -13.15
CA ARG A 265 -12.58 0.21 -14.39
C ARG A 265 -12.94 -0.77 -15.52
N ASN A 266 -12.96 -2.06 -15.22
CA ASN A 266 -13.15 -3.18 -16.18
C ASN A 266 -14.42 -3.95 -15.86
#